data_1cbe761b65968073dd3771fe95e6b43d
#
_entry.id   1cbe761b65968073dd3771fe95e6b43d
#
_cell.length_a   1.000
_cell.length_b   1.000
_cell.length_c   1.000
_cell.angle_alpha   90.00
_cell.angle_beta   90.00
_cell.angle_gamma   90.00
#
_symmetry.space_group_name_H-M   'P 1'
#
loop_
_entity.id
_entity.type
_entity.pdbx_description
1 polymer ?
#
loop_
_entity_poly.entity_id
_entity_poly.type
_entity_poly.pdbx_seq_one_letter_code
_entity_poly.pdbx_strand_id
1 'polypeptide(L)'
;MRHRRNRKPLGTMTLILTAGIFLIMLTVMTLQGFLMYLYWRIFYQADIPIPQFWRPIPLLAVLSAVVGAGLTLLLSRIPLKPIRDLIEAINQLADGNFKVRIHLDLNREFERLSESFNRMAQELENTELLRSDFINNFSHEFKTPIVSLRGFAKILKNDSLTKEERDEYLDIIISESNRLSQLSTNVLNLSKIEKMSILSDMESFDLSEEVRQSVLLLESKWQKKDLELFIDMDELEYRGNKALLNQVWINLIDNAIKFSPQNGKIKLKLHRKKDQVVFQILDNGCGMDEETKNHIFDRFYQGDSSHTAEGNGIGLTVVEKIVHLHKGQIRVISEAGIGTTFTVNLPIIPPPSVL
;
A
#
# COMPACT_ATOMS: atom_id res chain seq x y z
N MET A 1 12.71 10.32 28.01
CA MET A 1 13.82 9.49 28.53
C MET A 1 14.73 9.11 27.37
N ARG A 2 15.89 9.75 27.25
CA ARG A 2 16.87 9.49 26.19
C ARG A 2 17.63 8.19 26.51
N HIS A 3 17.34 7.11 25.81
CA HIS A 3 18.21 5.94 25.80
C HIS A 3 19.54 6.32 25.13
N ARG A 4 20.57 6.57 25.94
CA ARG A 4 21.96 6.55 25.48
C ARG A 4 22.29 5.12 25.03
N ARG A 5 22.10 4.82 23.73
CA ARG A 5 22.69 3.62 23.12
C ARG A 5 24.20 3.74 23.18
N ASN A 6 24.81 2.87 23.96
CA ASN A 6 26.26 2.65 24.04
C ASN A 6 26.76 2.28 22.63
N ARG A 7 27.24 3.27 21.88
CA ARG A 7 27.94 3.07 20.61
C ARG A 7 29.25 2.39 20.94
N LYS A 8 29.34 1.07 20.80
CA LYS A 8 30.65 0.40 20.80
C LYS A 8 31.46 1.00 19.65
N PRO A 9 32.70 1.49 19.94
CA PRO A 9 33.48 2.16 18.91
C PRO A 9 33.79 1.16 17.80
N LEU A 10 33.72 1.61 16.59
CA LEU A 10 33.97 0.86 15.33
C LEU A 10 35.33 0.14 15.28
N GLY A 11 36.28 0.60 16.10
CA GLY A 11 37.56 -0.04 16.27
C GLY A 11 37.48 -1.48 16.75
N THR A 12 36.45 -1.88 17.49
CA THR A 12 36.36 -3.25 18.00
C THR A 12 36.00 -4.27 16.92
N MET A 13 35.16 -3.98 15.97
CA MET A 13 34.75 -4.95 14.93
C MET A 13 35.83 -5.09 13.85
N THR A 14 36.43 -3.97 13.44
CA THR A 14 37.63 -3.99 12.58
C THR A 14 38.78 -4.69 13.27
N LEU A 15 38.99 -4.46 14.54
CA LEU A 15 40.06 -5.09 15.34
C LEU A 15 39.84 -6.60 15.50
N ILE A 16 38.59 -7.05 15.67
CA ILE A 16 38.25 -8.49 15.73
C ILE A 16 38.49 -9.16 14.39
N LEU A 17 38.08 -8.52 13.27
CA LEU A 17 38.25 -9.07 11.93
C LEU A 17 39.75 -9.15 11.56
N THR A 18 40.51 -8.06 11.81
CA THR A 18 41.96 -8.03 11.59
C THR A 18 42.70 -9.02 12.47
N ALA A 19 42.35 -9.13 13.74
CA ALA A 19 42.93 -10.11 14.66
C ALA A 19 42.58 -11.54 14.21
N GLY A 20 41.38 -11.82 13.74
CA GLY A 20 40.97 -13.12 13.21
C GLY A 20 41.78 -13.53 11.97
N ILE A 21 41.92 -12.62 10.99
CA ILE A 21 42.72 -12.90 9.78
C ILE A 21 44.20 -13.07 10.14
N PHE A 22 44.73 -12.25 11.04
CA PHE A 22 46.11 -12.37 11.52
C PHE A 22 46.34 -13.72 12.23
N LEU A 23 45.39 -14.16 13.06
CA LEU A 23 45.43 -15.45 13.74
C LEU A 23 45.43 -16.62 12.74
N ILE A 24 44.60 -16.56 11.72
CA ILE A 24 44.57 -17.57 10.63
C ILE A 24 45.91 -17.61 9.90
N MET A 25 46.49 -16.47 9.53
CA MET A 25 47.78 -16.42 8.89
C MET A 25 48.89 -16.98 9.78
N LEU A 26 48.88 -16.65 11.07
CA LEU A 26 49.85 -17.16 12.03
C LEU A 26 49.73 -18.69 12.18
N THR A 27 48.50 -19.23 12.23
CA THR A 27 48.30 -20.70 12.30
C THR A 27 48.76 -21.39 11.01
N VAL A 28 48.52 -20.83 9.84
CA VAL A 28 49.02 -21.38 8.56
C VAL A 28 50.53 -21.38 8.52
N MET A 29 51.16 -20.30 8.96
CA MET A 29 52.65 -20.21 8.98
C MET A 29 53.28 -21.16 9.99
N THR A 30 52.68 -21.29 11.18
CA THR A 30 53.19 -22.25 12.18
C THR A 30 53.02 -23.70 11.71
N LEU A 31 51.89 -24.01 11.03
CA LEU A 31 51.63 -25.33 10.44
C LEU A 31 52.62 -25.63 9.31
N GLN A 32 52.91 -24.67 8.42
CA GLN A 32 53.93 -24.81 7.39
C GLN A 32 55.30 -25.05 7.98
N GLY A 33 55.70 -24.28 9.00
CA GLY A 33 56.96 -24.48 9.70
C GLY A 33 57.08 -25.86 10.36
N PHE A 34 55.97 -26.32 10.96
CA PHE A 34 55.92 -27.65 11.58
C PHE A 34 55.98 -28.79 10.56
N LEU A 35 55.26 -28.69 9.44
CA LEU A 35 55.34 -29.67 8.35
C LEU A 35 56.73 -29.74 7.74
N MET A 36 57.38 -28.61 7.61
CA MET A 36 58.73 -28.53 7.09
C MET A 36 59.78 -29.12 8.07
N TYR A 37 59.59 -28.92 9.38
CA TYR A 37 60.35 -29.58 10.44
C TYR A 37 60.18 -31.11 10.42
N LEU A 38 58.91 -31.58 10.28
CA LEU A 38 58.58 -33.02 10.18
C LEU A 38 59.22 -33.65 8.92
N TYR A 39 59.11 -32.97 7.76
CA TYR A 39 59.69 -33.39 6.53
C TYR A 39 61.23 -33.53 6.70
N TRP A 40 61.85 -32.53 7.29
CA TRP A 40 63.31 -32.59 7.60
C TRP A 40 63.64 -33.74 8.54
N ARG A 41 62.90 -33.97 9.62
CA ARG A 41 63.13 -35.06 10.59
C ARG A 41 62.98 -36.46 9.98
N ILE A 42 62.08 -36.64 9.03
CA ILE A 42 61.75 -37.94 8.39
C ILE A 42 62.84 -38.25 7.30
N PHE A 43 63.24 -37.27 6.52
CA PHE A 43 64.03 -37.49 5.35
C PHE A 43 65.57 -37.24 5.57
N TYR A 44 65.91 -36.57 6.64
CA TYR A 44 67.33 -36.32 6.99
C TYR A 44 67.64 -36.99 8.31
N GLN A 45 68.16 -38.24 8.22
CA GLN A 45 68.80 -38.88 9.33
C GLN A 45 70.21 -38.25 9.55
N ALA A 46 70.45 -37.71 10.74
CA ALA A 46 71.60 -37.31 11.47
C ALA A 46 72.94 -37.09 10.69
N ASP A 47 73.59 -35.94 10.95
CA ASP A 47 74.95 -35.54 10.61
C ASP A 47 75.18 -34.62 9.39
N ILE A 48 74.18 -33.97 8.86
CA ILE A 48 74.38 -32.93 7.85
C ILE A 48 74.15 -31.51 8.46
N PRO A 49 75.17 -30.59 8.38
CA PRO A 49 75.04 -29.23 8.85
C PRO A 49 73.90 -28.56 8.08
N ILE A 50 72.99 -27.85 8.81
CA ILE A 50 71.86 -27.15 8.24
C ILE A 50 72.32 -26.37 7.00
N PRO A 51 71.80 -26.71 5.78
CA PRO A 51 72.21 -26.06 4.57
C PRO A 51 71.97 -24.56 4.65
N GLN A 52 72.92 -23.76 4.11
CA GLN A 52 72.87 -22.30 4.17
C GLN A 52 71.59 -21.72 3.62
N PHE A 53 70.85 -22.42 2.74
CA PHE A 53 69.58 -21.99 2.19
C PHE A 53 68.39 -21.97 3.20
N TRP A 54 68.52 -22.60 4.38
CA TRP A 54 67.47 -22.56 5.45
C TRP A 54 67.53 -21.29 6.31
N ARG A 55 68.68 -20.59 6.29
CA ARG A 55 68.86 -19.35 7.07
C ARG A 55 67.89 -18.24 6.75
N PRO A 56 67.43 -18.01 5.50
CA PRO A 56 66.49 -16.98 5.19
C PRO A 56 65.02 -17.33 5.54
N ILE A 57 64.64 -18.58 5.85
CA ILE A 57 63.31 -19.03 6.07
C ILE A 57 62.57 -18.28 7.24
N PRO A 58 63.20 -18.15 8.44
CA PRO A 58 62.54 -17.38 9.53
C PRO A 58 62.39 -15.90 9.17
N LEU A 59 63.33 -15.34 8.38
CA LEU A 59 63.19 -13.94 7.92
C LEU A 59 62.04 -13.78 6.93
N LEU A 60 61.88 -14.71 5.99
CA LEU A 60 60.77 -14.73 5.04
C LEU A 60 59.43 -14.94 5.75
N ALA A 61 59.38 -15.74 6.79
CA ALA A 61 58.21 -15.98 7.61
C ALA A 61 57.75 -14.68 8.31
N VAL A 62 58.67 -13.96 8.94
CA VAL A 62 58.40 -12.67 9.57
C VAL A 62 57.95 -11.62 8.56
N LEU A 63 58.64 -11.53 7.41
CA LEU A 63 58.29 -10.61 6.34
C LEU A 63 56.86 -10.87 5.80
N SER A 64 56.54 -12.13 5.56
CA SER A 64 55.20 -12.55 5.11
C SER A 64 54.11 -12.22 6.15
N ALA A 65 54.39 -12.39 7.45
CA ALA A 65 53.49 -12.01 8.52
C ALA A 65 53.23 -10.48 8.56
N VAL A 66 54.30 -9.68 8.40
CA VAL A 66 54.18 -8.20 8.39
C VAL A 66 53.42 -7.72 7.17
N VAL A 67 53.74 -8.25 5.98
CA VAL A 67 53.03 -7.90 4.74
C VAL A 67 51.54 -8.34 4.81
N GLY A 68 51.28 -9.54 5.31
CA GLY A 68 49.92 -10.03 5.48
C GLY A 68 49.09 -9.18 6.47
N ALA A 69 49.70 -8.82 7.61
CA ALA A 69 49.06 -7.91 8.57
C ALA A 69 48.79 -6.53 7.96
N GLY A 70 49.75 -5.97 7.21
CA GLY A 70 49.59 -4.70 6.52
C GLY A 70 48.47 -4.71 5.47
N LEU A 71 48.42 -5.73 4.61
CA LEU A 71 47.34 -5.95 3.62
C LEU A 71 45.97 -6.14 4.29
N THR A 72 45.90 -6.88 5.38
CA THR A 72 44.68 -7.11 6.13
C THR A 72 44.14 -5.82 6.72
N LEU A 73 45.00 -4.97 7.29
CA LEU A 73 44.60 -3.65 7.82
C LEU A 73 44.12 -2.72 6.71
N LEU A 74 44.69 -2.79 5.52
CA LEU A 74 44.26 -1.98 4.36
C LEU A 74 42.89 -2.46 3.81
N LEU A 75 42.72 -3.77 3.64
CA LEU A 75 41.51 -4.37 3.08
C LEU A 75 40.33 -4.34 4.04
N SER A 76 40.58 -4.39 5.38
CA SER A 76 39.49 -4.36 6.37
C SER A 76 38.79 -3.03 6.49
N ARG A 77 39.36 -1.94 5.99
CA ARG A 77 38.75 -0.59 6.07
C ARG A 77 37.73 -0.30 4.97
N ILE A 78 37.85 -0.97 3.83
CA ILE A 78 37.06 -0.65 2.63
C ILE A 78 35.62 -1.16 2.67
N PRO A 79 35.30 -2.41 3.10
CA PRO A 79 33.94 -2.95 2.98
C PRO A 79 32.96 -2.57 4.11
N LEU A 80 33.40 -1.96 5.20
CA LEU A 80 32.55 -1.72 6.38
C LEU A 80 31.80 -0.40 6.36
N LYS A 81 32.23 0.58 5.57
CA LYS A 81 31.55 1.88 5.47
C LYS A 81 30.15 1.74 4.85
N PRO A 82 29.97 1.07 3.70
CA PRO A 82 28.65 0.91 3.09
C PRO A 82 27.66 0.14 3.97
N ILE A 83 28.14 -0.86 4.68
CA ILE A 83 27.31 -1.63 5.63
C ILE A 83 26.84 -0.74 6.79
N ARG A 84 27.70 0.16 7.25
CA ARG A 84 27.34 1.12 8.29
C ARG A 84 26.31 2.11 7.81
N ASP A 85 26.52 2.68 6.63
CA ASP A 85 25.60 3.65 6.03
C ASP A 85 24.22 3.00 5.83
N LEU A 86 24.17 1.73 5.42
CA LEU A 86 22.95 0.96 5.35
C LEU A 86 22.29 0.75 6.73
N ILE A 87 23.06 0.35 7.76
CA ILE A 87 22.53 0.17 9.13
C ILE A 87 21.99 1.50 9.68
N GLU A 88 22.66 2.60 9.42
CA GLU A 88 22.19 3.93 9.84
C GLU A 88 20.89 4.32 9.13
N ALA A 89 20.81 4.06 7.82
CA ALA A 89 19.59 4.30 7.03
C ALA A 89 18.41 3.42 7.49
N ILE A 90 18.65 2.14 7.79
CA ILE A 90 17.64 1.24 8.37
C ILE A 90 17.16 1.76 9.72
N ASN A 91 18.06 2.25 10.58
CA ASN A 91 17.67 2.83 11.86
C ASN A 91 16.84 4.10 11.68
N GLN A 92 17.22 4.98 10.75
CA GLN A 92 16.41 6.17 10.42
C GLN A 92 15.03 5.79 9.90
N LEU A 93 14.95 4.77 9.04
CA LEU A 93 13.68 4.25 8.54
C LEU A 93 12.80 3.70 9.68
N ALA A 94 13.40 2.95 10.62
CA ALA A 94 12.71 2.42 11.80
C ALA A 94 12.25 3.51 12.77
N ASP A 95 12.94 4.65 12.82
CA ASP A 95 12.57 5.82 13.61
C ASP A 95 11.51 6.71 12.89
N GLY A 96 10.99 6.27 11.73
CA GLY A 96 9.91 6.94 10.99
C GLY A 96 10.39 7.94 9.92
N ASN A 97 11.68 8.04 9.67
CA ASN A 97 12.20 8.86 8.57
C ASN A 97 12.16 8.08 7.24
N PHE A 98 10.98 8.01 6.62
CA PHE A 98 10.78 7.29 5.36
C PHE A 98 11.38 8.01 4.13
N LYS A 99 11.83 9.26 4.30
CA LYS A 99 12.50 10.02 3.23
C LYS A 99 13.98 9.68 3.07
N VAL A 100 14.53 8.85 3.96
CA VAL A 100 15.92 8.41 3.87
C VAL A 100 16.16 7.65 2.57
N ARG A 101 17.25 7.97 1.88
CA ARG A 101 17.72 7.28 0.69
C ARG A 101 19.21 7.00 0.84
N ILE A 102 19.67 5.90 0.26
CA ILE A 102 21.08 5.51 0.27
C ILE A 102 21.59 5.35 -1.15
N HIS A 103 22.88 5.56 -1.30
CA HIS A 103 23.60 5.34 -2.54
C HIS A 103 24.95 4.67 -2.21
N LEU A 104 25.13 3.43 -2.65
CA LEU A 104 26.27 2.59 -2.32
C LEU A 104 27.00 2.20 -3.60
N ASP A 105 28.04 2.96 -3.96
CA ASP A 105 28.79 2.88 -5.24
C ASP A 105 29.99 1.92 -5.17
N LEU A 106 29.85 0.73 -4.61
CA LEU A 106 30.99 -0.19 -4.52
C LEU A 106 31.05 -1.22 -5.66
N ASN A 107 29.94 -1.86 -5.94
CA ASN A 107 29.76 -2.85 -6.99
C ASN A 107 28.28 -3.06 -7.30
N ARG A 108 27.95 -3.90 -8.31
CA ARG A 108 26.57 -4.19 -8.72
C ARG A 108 25.68 -4.72 -7.59
N GLU A 109 26.22 -5.47 -6.65
CA GLU A 109 25.46 -6.03 -5.53
C GLU A 109 25.03 -4.94 -4.56
N PHE A 110 25.90 -3.98 -4.25
CA PHE A 110 25.58 -2.84 -3.39
C PHE A 110 24.64 -1.85 -4.07
N GLU A 111 24.74 -1.67 -5.38
CA GLU A 111 23.81 -0.86 -6.17
C GLU A 111 22.39 -1.44 -6.10
N ARG A 112 22.23 -2.76 -6.35
CA ARG A 112 20.96 -3.47 -6.19
C ARG A 112 20.39 -3.40 -4.77
N LEU A 113 21.25 -3.44 -3.76
CA LEU A 113 20.85 -3.29 -2.37
C LEU A 113 20.32 -1.89 -2.09
N SER A 114 20.99 -0.84 -2.62
CA SER A 114 20.52 0.55 -2.56
C SER A 114 19.15 0.73 -3.23
N GLU A 115 18.99 0.20 -4.43
CA GLU A 115 17.72 0.26 -5.17
C GLU A 115 16.58 -0.43 -4.39
N SER A 116 16.86 -1.62 -3.84
CA SER A 116 15.87 -2.38 -3.07
C SER A 116 15.49 -1.65 -1.77
N PHE A 117 16.47 -1.09 -1.06
CA PHE A 117 16.23 -0.27 0.13
C PHE A 117 15.43 0.98 -0.21
N ASN A 118 15.83 1.71 -1.24
CA ASN A 118 15.16 2.96 -1.64
C ASN A 118 13.73 2.71 -2.10
N ARG A 119 13.47 1.59 -2.80
CA ARG A 119 12.10 1.17 -3.15
C ARG A 119 11.27 0.88 -1.91
N MET A 120 11.81 0.13 -0.95
CA MET A 120 11.11 -0.15 0.31
C MET A 120 10.83 1.14 1.10
N ALA A 121 11.79 2.05 1.19
CA ALA A 121 11.62 3.35 1.83
C ALA A 121 10.53 4.19 1.14
N GLN A 122 10.47 4.17 -0.20
CA GLN A 122 9.45 4.85 -0.98
C GLN A 122 8.05 4.28 -0.73
N GLU A 123 7.90 2.95 -0.69
CA GLU A 123 6.62 2.31 -0.39
C GLU A 123 6.13 2.63 1.03
N LEU A 124 7.04 2.68 2.00
CA LEU A 124 6.70 3.09 3.36
C LEU A 124 6.32 4.57 3.45
N GLU A 125 7.04 5.45 2.74
CA GLU A 125 6.72 6.88 2.65
C GLU A 125 5.32 7.08 2.05
N ASN A 126 5.02 6.43 0.93
CA ASN A 126 3.71 6.48 0.28
C ASN A 126 2.60 5.97 1.23
N THR A 127 2.86 4.87 1.94
CA THR A 127 1.90 4.30 2.89
C THR A 127 1.60 5.26 4.05
N GLU A 128 2.61 5.93 4.59
CA GLU A 128 2.43 6.89 5.68
C GLU A 128 1.73 8.18 5.22
N LEU A 129 2.04 8.67 4.01
CA LEU A 129 1.32 9.79 3.40
C LEU A 129 -0.16 9.46 3.26
N LEU A 130 -0.49 8.31 2.64
CA LEU A 130 -1.89 7.87 2.48
C LEU A 130 -2.60 7.70 3.83
N ARG A 131 -1.91 7.20 4.85
CA ARG A 131 -2.44 7.08 6.21
C ARG A 131 -2.69 8.44 6.86
N SER A 132 -1.76 9.38 6.69
CA SER A 132 -1.89 10.74 7.23
C SER A 132 -3.06 11.48 6.57
N ASP A 133 -3.16 11.41 5.24
CA ASP A 133 -4.25 12.00 4.48
C ASP A 133 -5.60 11.39 4.86
N PHE A 134 -5.64 10.07 5.05
CA PHE A 134 -6.84 9.38 5.55
C PHE A 134 -7.29 9.95 6.90
N ILE A 135 -6.38 10.07 7.89
CA ILE A 135 -6.71 10.59 9.23
C ILE A 135 -7.16 12.05 9.16
N ASN A 136 -6.50 12.87 8.35
CA ASN A 136 -6.85 14.27 8.19
C ASN A 136 -8.23 14.45 7.56
N ASN A 137 -8.49 13.79 6.44
CA ASN A 137 -9.75 13.87 5.72
C ASN A 137 -10.91 13.29 6.57
N PHE A 138 -10.67 12.15 7.22
CA PHE A 138 -11.63 11.56 8.17
C PHE A 138 -11.99 12.55 9.29
N SER A 139 -10.99 13.19 9.88
CA SER A 139 -11.21 14.17 10.96
C SER A 139 -12.04 15.37 10.48
N HIS A 140 -11.79 15.85 9.27
CA HIS A 140 -12.55 16.94 8.66
C HIS A 140 -14.00 16.55 8.37
N GLU A 141 -14.22 15.37 7.75
CA GLU A 141 -15.57 14.87 7.42
C GLU A 141 -16.43 14.59 8.66
N PHE A 142 -15.82 14.24 9.81
CA PHE A 142 -16.52 14.09 11.08
C PHE A 142 -16.75 15.42 11.80
N LYS A 143 -15.81 16.34 11.72
CA LYS A 143 -15.89 17.62 12.43
C LYS A 143 -17.06 18.48 11.93
N THR A 144 -17.30 18.52 10.63
CA THR A 144 -18.33 19.35 10.00
C THR A 144 -19.73 19.01 10.51
N PRO A 145 -20.25 17.77 10.42
CA PRO A 145 -21.56 17.42 10.95
C PRO A 145 -21.68 17.58 12.47
N ILE A 146 -20.63 17.29 13.23
CA ILE A 146 -20.63 17.48 14.68
C ILE A 146 -20.77 18.97 15.06
N VAL A 147 -20.10 19.87 14.33
CA VAL A 147 -20.21 21.31 14.56
C VAL A 147 -21.63 21.79 14.19
N SER A 148 -22.20 21.32 13.08
CA SER A 148 -23.56 21.62 12.65
C SER A 148 -24.57 21.14 13.70
N LEU A 149 -24.53 19.87 14.10
CA LEU A 149 -25.38 19.31 15.17
C LEU A 149 -25.34 20.16 16.45
N ARG A 150 -24.12 20.49 16.91
CA ARG A 150 -23.94 21.32 18.10
C ARG A 150 -24.53 22.73 17.93
N GLY A 151 -24.39 23.32 16.73
CA GLY A 151 -24.91 24.64 16.40
C GLY A 151 -26.43 24.67 16.48
N PHE A 152 -27.12 23.79 15.76
CA PHE A 152 -28.58 23.74 15.73
C PHE A 152 -29.17 23.30 17.09
N ALA A 153 -28.52 22.37 17.80
CA ALA A 153 -28.94 22.02 19.16
C ALA A 153 -28.85 23.20 20.15
N LYS A 154 -27.89 24.13 19.95
CA LYS A 154 -27.82 25.36 20.75
C LYS A 154 -28.94 26.33 20.40
N ILE A 155 -29.25 26.49 19.10
CA ILE A 155 -30.34 27.36 18.63
C ILE A 155 -31.69 26.87 19.17
N LEU A 156 -31.95 25.56 19.18
CA LEU A 156 -33.17 24.94 19.71
C LEU A 156 -33.41 25.19 21.20
N LYS A 157 -32.43 25.64 21.98
CA LYS A 157 -32.60 26.08 23.37
C LYS A 157 -33.30 27.47 23.46
N ASN A 158 -33.46 28.18 22.35
CA ASN A 158 -34.16 29.45 22.35
C ASN A 158 -35.68 29.23 22.33
N ASP A 159 -36.36 29.73 23.35
CA ASP A 159 -37.80 29.59 23.52
C ASP A 159 -38.62 30.48 22.53
N SER A 160 -37.97 31.42 21.82
CA SER A 160 -38.63 32.35 20.90
C SER A 160 -38.80 31.79 19.49
N LEU A 161 -38.37 30.54 19.23
CA LEU A 161 -38.51 29.91 17.92
C LEU A 161 -39.96 29.54 17.62
N THR A 162 -40.39 29.75 16.37
CA THR A 162 -41.64 29.22 15.85
C THR A 162 -41.61 27.70 15.78
N LYS A 163 -42.77 27.08 15.63
CA LYS A 163 -42.82 25.63 15.48
C LYS A 163 -42.12 25.16 14.19
N GLU A 164 -42.37 25.91 13.13
CA GLU A 164 -41.77 25.64 11.79
C GLU A 164 -40.23 25.71 11.82
N GLU A 165 -39.67 26.74 12.43
CA GLU A 165 -38.20 26.88 12.61
C GLU A 165 -37.63 25.76 13.47
N ARG A 166 -38.36 25.36 14.51
CA ARG A 166 -37.95 24.24 15.39
C ARG A 166 -37.93 22.92 14.63
N ASP A 167 -38.97 22.65 13.84
CA ASP A 167 -39.05 21.43 13.03
C ASP A 167 -37.96 21.41 11.96
N GLU A 168 -37.68 22.53 11.28
CA GLU A 168 -36.57 22.66 10.32
C GLU A 168 -35.19 22.35 10.95
N TYR A 169 -34.91 22.90 12.13
CA TYR A 169 -33.64 22.65 12.83
C TYR A 169 -33.52 21.19 13.32
N LEU A 170 -34.62 20.56 13.71
CA LEU A 170 -34.66 19.15 14.06
C LEU A 170 -34.39 18.27 12.83
N ASP A 171 -34.94 18.60 11.67
CA ASP A 171 -34.69 17.87 10.42
C ASP A 171 -33.24 17.97 10.02
N ILE A 172 -32.59 19.12 10.18
CA ILE A 172 -31.14 19.26 9.94
C ILE A 172 -30.35 18.38 10.91
N ILE A 173 -30.69 18.33 12.20
CA ILE A 173 -30.03 17.48 13.19
C ILE A 173 -30.18 16.02 12.82
N ILE A 174 -31.37 15.58 12.41
CA ILE A 174 -31.64 14.21 11.97
C ILE A 174 -30.80 13.88 10.73
N SER A 175 -30.76 14.75 9.76
CA SER A 175 -30.00 14.60 8.51
C SER A 175 -28.52 14.45 8.79
N GLU A 176 -27.92 15.35 9.60
CA GLU A 176 -26.49 15.29 9.94
C GLU A 176 -26.13 14.06 10.80
N SER A 177 -27.04 13.62 11.67
CA SER A 177 -26.87 12.38 12.44
C SER A 177 -26.86 11.15 11.53
N ASN A 178 -27.77 11.09 10.55
CA ASN A 178 -27.80 10.02 9.55
C ASN A 178 -26.53 10.02 8.68
N ARG A 179 -26.08 11.20 8.26
CA ARG A 179 -24.82 11.36 7.52
C ARG A 179 -23.62 10.83 8.31
N LEU A 180 -23.54 11.13 9.61
CA LEU A 180 -22.46 10.65 10.49
C LEU A 180 -22.50 9.14 10.67
N SER A 181 -23.69 8.56 10.82
CA SER A 181 -23.90 7.11 10.90
C SER A 181 -23.44 6.41 9.61
N GLN A 182 -23.81 6.96 8.45
CA GLN A 182 -23.41 6.44 7.16
C GLN A 182 -21.88 6.50 6.96
N LEU A 183 -21.24 7.63 7.33
CA LEU A 183 -19.80 7.81 7.27
C LEU A 183 -19.08 6.75 8.12
N SER A 184 -19.54 6.55 9.36
CA SER A 184 -19.01 5.52 10.26
C SER A 184 -19.09 4.11 9.64
N THR A 185 -20.26 3.77 9.08
CA THR A 185 -20.50 2.48 8.43
C THR A 185 -19.58 2.28 7.22
N ASN A 186 -19.43 3.32 6.39
CA ASN A 186 -18.56 3.26 5.20
C ASN A 186 -17.10 3.07 5.57
N VAL A 187 -16.60 3.74 6.62
CA VAL A 187 -15.24 3.58 7.13
C VAL A 187 -15.00 2.17 7.68
N LEU A 188 -15.95 1.64 8.45
CA LEU A 188 -15.87 0.27 8.97
C LEU A 188 -15.85 -0.77 7.84
N ASN A 189 -16.67 -0.59 6.81
CA ASN A 189 -16.73 -1.46 5.64
C ASN A 189 -15.42 -1.37 4.85
N LEU A 190 -14.90 -0.17 4.59
CA LEU A 190 -13.60 0.01 3.94
C LEU A 190 -12.50 -0.72 4.72
N SER A 191 -12.42 -0.54 6.05
CA SER A 191 -11.42 -1.20 6.89
C SER A 191 -11.52 -2.74 6.85
N LYS A 192 -12.74 -3.29 6.75
CA LYS A 192 -12.95 -4.74 6.59
C LYS A 192 -12.43 -5.22 5.23
N ILE A 193 -12.82 -4.52 4.15
CA ILE A 193 -12.47 -4.89 2.78
C ILE A 193 -10.97 -4.75 2.54
N GLU A 194 -10.31 -3.76 3.11
CA GLU A 194 -8.85 -3.56 3.01
C GLU A 194 -8.03 -4.69 3.63
N LYS A 195 -8.53 -5.29 4.70
CA LYS A 195 -7.89 -6.42 5.36
C LYS A 195 -8.12 -7.76 4.63
N MET A 196 -9.06 -7.79 3.68
CA MET A 196 -9.31 -8.99 2.89
C MET A 196 -8.22 -9.17 1.84
N SER A 197 -7.49 -10.27 1.93
CA SER A 197 -6.53 -10.71 0.91
C SER A 197 -7.09 -11.80 0.01
N ILE A 198 -8.11 -12.51 0.47
CA ILE A 198 -8.78 -13.62 -0.24
C ILE A 198 -10.28 -13.46 -0.07
N LEU A 199 -11.03 -13.68 -1.15
CA LEU A 199 -12.48 -13.71 -1.10
C LEU A 199 -12.96 -14.98 -0.38
N SER A 200 -13.77 -14.81 0.64
CA SER A 200 -14.61 -15.85 1.25
C SER A 200 -16.05 -15.77 0.69
N ASP A 201 -16.88 -16.74 1.06
CA ASP A 201 -18.31 -16.75 0.79
C ASP A 201 -18.66 -16.58 -0.70
N MET A 202 -17.93 -17.33 -1.54
CA MET A 202 -18.15 -17.38 -2.99
C MET A 202 -19.33 -18.28 -3.31
N GLU A 203 -20.41 -17.71 -3.81
CA GLU A 203 -21.63 -18.41 -4.23
C GLU A 203 -21.96 -18.13 -5.71
N SER A 204 -22.77 -19.01 -6.33
CA SER A 204 -23.35 -18.76 -7.65
C SER A 204 -24.71 -18.11 -7.47
N PHE A 205 -24.95 -17.01 -8.17
CA PHE A 205 -26.18 -16.25 -8.11
C PHE A 205 -26.48 -15.55 -9.44
N ASP A 206 -27.75 -15.17 -9.64
CA ASP A 206 -28.16 -14.37 -10.78
C ASP A 206 -27.68 -12.92 -10.59
N LEU A 207 -26.66 -12.55 -11.37
CA LEU A 207 -26.06 -11.23 -11.31
C LEU A 207 -26.99 -10.15 -11.87
N SER A 208 -27.79 -10.51 -12.87
CA SER A 208 -28.75 -9.60 -13.51
C SER A 208 -29.82 -9.17 -12.52
N GLU A 209 -30.34 -10.14 -11.77
CA GLU A 209 -31.33 -9.88 -10.73
C GLU A 209 -30.73 -9.04 -9.59
N GLU A 210 -29.47 -9.28 -9.21
CA GLU A 210 -28.79 -8.50 -8.19
C GLU A 210 -28.63 -7.03 -8.59
N VAL A 211 -28.30 -6.76 -9.86
CA VAL A 211 -28.25 -5.40 -10.41
C VAL A 211 -29.65 -4.77 -10.43
N ARG A 212 -30.70 -5.51 -10.87
CA ARG A 212 -32.10 -5.02 -10.85
C ARG A 212 -32.54 -4.63 -9.44
N GLN A 213 -32.26 -5.48 -8.45
CA GLN A 213 -32.58 -5.17 -7.04
C GLN A 213 -31.85 -3.93 -6.53
N SER A 214 -30.59 -3.74 -6.93
CA SER A 214 -29.85 -2.52 -6.60
C SER A 214 -30.45 -1.26 -7.21
N VAL A 215 -30.99 -1.33 -8.42
CA VAL A 215 -31.74 -0.23 -9.06
C VAL A 215 -33.03 0.07 -8.31
N LEU A 216 -33.81 -0.96 -7.95
CA LEU A 216 -35.07 -0.82 -7.21
C LEU A 216 -34.84 -0.27 -5.80
N LEU A 217 -33.75 -0.67 -5.13
CA LEU A 217 -33.40 -0.13 -3.81
C LEU A 217 -33.20 1.39 -3.82
N LEU A 218 -32.79 1.93 -4.95
CA LEU A 218 -32.54 3.37 -5.11
C LEU A 218 -33.72 4.10 -5.81
N GLU A 219 -34.90 3.45 -5.91
CA GLU A 219 -36.05 3.98 -6.66
C GLU A 219 -36.46 5.37 -6.20
N SER A 220 -36.61 5.60 -4.90
CA SER A 220 -36.98 6.90 -4.35
C SER A 220 -36.05 8.04 -4.75
N LYS A 221 -34.75 7.72 -4.96
CA LYS A 221 -33.75 8.73 -5.35
C LYS A 221 -33.86 9.09 -6.83
N TRP A 222 -33.93 8.09 -7.73
CA TRP A 222 -33.98 8.40 -9.16
C TRP A 222 -35.35 8.92 -9.58
N GLN A 223 -36.46 8.50 -8.93
CA GLN A 223 -37.79 9.10 -9.14
C GLN A 223 -37.82 10.56 -8.69
N LYS A 224 -37.22 10.92 -7.53
CA LYS A 224 -37.16 12.31 -7.07
C LYS A 224 -36.50 13.26 -8.08
N LYS A 225 -35.62 12.73 -8.93
CA LYS A 225 -34.96 13.47 -10.01
C LYS A 225 -35.58 13.27 -11.39
N ASP A 226 -36.69 12.53 -11.49
CA ASP A 226 -37.36 12.17 -12.74
C ASP A 226 -36.39 11.61 -13.79
N LEU A 227 -35.47 10.70 -13.35
CA LEU A 227 -34.46 10.13 -14.23
C LEU A 227 -35.02 9.06 -15.16
N GLU A 228 -34.65 9.11 -16.44
CA GLU A 228 -34.96 8.08 -17.43
C GLU A 228 -33.94 6.96 -17.39
N LEU A 229 -34.38 5.74 -17.01
CA LEU A 229 -33.51 4.57 -16.90
C LEU A 229 -33.64 3.66 -18.11
N PHE A 230 -32.52 3.36 -18.76
CA PHE A 230 -32.42 2.39 -19.85
C PHE A 230 -31.62 1.18 -19.38
N ILE A 231 -32.26 0.03 -19.33
CA ILE A 231 -31.70 -1.21 -18.81
C ILE A 231 -31.58 -2.23 -19.94
N ASP A 232 -30.36 -2.61 -20.29
CA ASP A 232 -29.99 -3.55 -21.36
C ASP A 232 -29.06 -4.62 -20.77
N MET A 233 -29.65 -5.75 -20.33
CA MET A 233 -28.93 -6.77 -19.57
C MET A 233 -29.30 -8.18 -20.03
N ASP A 234 -28.26 -9.00 -20.23
CA ASP A 234 -28.41 -10.44 -20.40
C ASP A 234 -28.70 -11.09 -19.04
N GLU A 235 -29.43 -12.20 -19.03
CA GLU A 235 -29.54 -13.04 -17.82
C GLU A 235 -28.24 -13.82 -17.61
N LEU A 236 -27.56 -13.54 -16.50
CA LEU A 236 -26.22 -14.05 -16.26
C LEU A 236 -26.06 -14.59 -14.83
N GLU A 237 -25.69 -15.85 -14.72
CA GLU A 237 -25.15 -16.39 -13.48
C GLU A 237 -23.68 -16.02 -13.31
N TYR A 238 -23.33 -15.60 -12.11
CA TYR A 238 -21.96 -15.28 -11.75
C TYR A 238 -21.58 -15.94 -10.42
N ARG A 239 -20.32 -16.38 -10.32
CA ARG A 239 -19.76 -16.91 -9.09
C ARG A 239 -18.85 -15.88 -8.43
N GLY A 240 -19.29 -15.35 -7.29
CA GLY A 240 -18.61 -14.30 -6.56
C GLY A 240 -19.10 -14.16 -5.13
N ASN A 241 -18.59 -13.18 -4.42
CA ASN A 241 -19.17 -12.77 -3.15
C ASN A 241 -20.33 -11.79 -3.43
N LYS A 242 -21.57 -12.30 -3.30
CA LYS A 242 -22.79 -11.57 -3.61
C LYS A 242 -22.90 -10.28 -2.83
N ALA A 243 -22.64 -10.31 -1.53
CA ALA A 243 -22.79 -9.13 -0.66
C ALA A 243 -21.80 -8.00 -1.02
N LEU A 244 -20.54 -8.35 -1.39
CA LEU A 244 -19.57 -7.37 -1.83
C LEU A 244 -19.92 -6.81 -3.22
N LEU A 245 -20.35 -7.64 -4.15
CA LEU A 245 -20.74 -7.17 -5.49
C LEU A 245 -22.00 -6.30 -5.44
N ASN A 246 -22.97 -6.62 -4.59
CA ASN A 246 -24.13 -5.74 -4.33
C ASN A 246 -23.68 -4.33 -3.95
N GLN A 247 -22.66 -4.21 -3.11
CA GLN A 247 -22.10 -2.92 -2.70
C GLN A 247 -21.46 -2.16 -3.89
N VAL A 248 -20.89 -2.87 -4.87
CA VAL A 248 -20.38 -2.26 -6.11
C VAL A 248 -21.51 -1.62 -6.89
N TRP A 249 -22.59 -2.39 -7.12
CA TRP A 249 -23.74 -1.91 -7.92
C TRP A 249 -24.41 -0.71 -7.26
N ILE A 250 -24.70 -0.80 -5.96
CA ILE A 250 -25.30 0.31 -5.21
C ILE A 250 -24.43 1.57 -5.30
N ASN A 251 -23.12 1.49 -5.09
CA ASN A 251 -22.25 2.66 -5.15
C ASN A 251 -22.19 3.29 -6.55
N LEU A 252 -22.10 2.47 -7.60
CA LEU A 252 -22.03 3.00 -8.97
C LEU A 252 -23.36 3.59 -9.41
N ILE A 253 -24.48 2.96 -9.07
CA ILE A 253 -25.82 3.45 -9.42
C ILE A 253 -26.14 4.73 -8.62
N ASP A 254 -25.84 4.76 -7.32
CA ASP A 254 -26.05 5.95 -6.49
C ASP A 254 -25.21 7.14 -6.98
N ASN A 255 -23.96 6.91 -7.40
CA ASN A 255 -23.16 7.95 -8.02
C ASN A 255 -23.77 8.48 -9.33
N ALA A 256 -24.24 7.60 -10.21
CA ALA A 256 -24.86 8.00 -11.45
C ALA A 256 -26.14 8.85 -11.20
N ILE A 257 -26.97 8.43 -10.22
CA ILE A 257 -28.16 9.19 -9.80
C ILE A 257 -27.76 10.57 -9.23
N LYS A 258 -26.77 10.57 -8.35
CA LYS A 258 -26.31 11.77 -7.64
C LYS A 258 -25.82 12.86 -8.61
N PHE A 259 -25.02 12.50 -9.58
CA PHE A 259 -24.38 13.45 -10.50
C PHE A 259 -25.20 13.73 -11.77
N SER A 260 -26.27 12.97 -12.04
CA SER A 260 -27.22 13.28 -13.11
C SER A 260 -28.03 14.54 -12.81
N PRO A 261 -28.35 15.36 -13.81
CA PRO A 261 -29.28 16.50 -13.67
C PRO A 261 -30.71 16.02 -13.49
N GLN A 262 -31.63 16.95 -13.13
CA GLN A 262 -33.07 16.70 -13.16
C GLN A 262 -33.50 16.30 -14.59
N ASN A 263 -34.39 15.31 -14.73
CA ASN A 263 -34.79 14.71 -16.01
C ASN A 263 -33.62 14.11 -16.81
N GLY A 264 -32.54 13.72 -16.12
CA GLY A 264 -31.37 13.10 -16.73
C GLY A 264 -31.59 11.67 -17.21
N LYS A 265 -30.59 11.10 -17.82
CA LYS A 265 -30.64 9.74 -18.39
C LYS A 265 -29.52 8.89 -17.83
N ILE A 266 -29.88 7.68 -17.37
CA ILE A 266 -28.90 6.67 -16.94
C ILE A 266 -29.12 5.41 -17.77
N LYS A 267 -28.04 4.87 -18.33
CA LYS A 267 -28.07 3.62 -19.07
C LYS A 267 -27.21 2.57 -18.39
N LEU A 268 -27.84 1.44 -18.04
CA LEU A 268 -27.18 0.28 -17.47
C LEU A 268 -27.08 -0.82 -18.53
N LYS A 269 -25.90 -1.42 -18.66
CA LYS A 269 -25.66 -2.57 -19.54
C LYS A 269 -24.96 -3.66 -18.75
N LEU A 270 -25.38 -4.92 -18.96
CA LEU A 270 -24.73 -6.08 -18.39
C LEU A 270 -24.69 -7.20 -19.44
N HIS A 271 -23.50 -7.51 -19.93
CA HIS A 271 -23.34 -8.50 -21.00
C HIS A 271 -22.18 -9.44 -20.73
N ARG A 272 -22.30 -10.66 -21.21
CA ARG A 272 -21.18 -11.60 -21.27
C ARG A 272 -20.32 -11.34 -22.51
N LYS A 273 -19.01 -11.14 -22.29
CA LYS A 273 -18.05 -10.96 -23.37
C LYS A 273 -16.90 -11.95 -23.23
N LYS A 274 -16.95 -13.07 -23.98
CA LYS A 274 -16.00 -14.18 -23.87
C LYS A 274 -15.96 -14.73 -22.42
N ASP A 275 -14.81 -14.61 -21.75
CA ASP A 275 -14.55 -15.13 -20.41
C ASP A 275 -14.74 -14.06 -19.31
N GLN A 276 -15.46 -12.99 -19.61
CA GLN A 276 -15.72 -11.89 -18.68
C GLN A 276 -17.19 -11.47 -18.72
N VAL A 277 -17.65 -10.98 -17.59
CA VAL A 277 -18.89 -10.22 -17.49
C VAL A 277 -18.51 -8.75 -17.52
N VAL A 278 -19.20 -7.98 -18.34
CA VAL A 278 -19.00 -6.53 -18.48
C VAL A 278 -20.25 -5.81 -18.02
N PHE A 279 -20.12 -5.07 -16.92
CA PHE A 279 -21.15 -4.13 -16.46
C PHE A 279 -20.73 -2.72 -16.85
N GLN A 280 -21.68 -1.94 -17.39
CA GLN A 280 -21.47 -0.54 -17.71
C GLN A 280 -22.62 0.29 -17.17
N ILE A 281 -22.30 1.43 -16.58
CA ILE A 281 -23.26 2.45 -16.22
C ILE A 281 -22.83 3.77 -16.84
N LEU A 282 -23.76 4.39 -17.58
CA LEU A 282 -23.57 5.66 -18.28
C LEU A 282 -24.58 6.66 -17.74
N ASP A 283 -24.13 7.84 -17.40
CA ASP A 283 -24.95 8.98 -17.03
C ASP A 283 -24.65 10.19 -17.96
N ASN A 284 -25.57 11.10 -18.05
CA ASN A 284 -25.43 12.39 -18.72
C ASN A 284 -25.25 13.54 -17.72
N GLY A 285 -24.52 13.27 -16.65
CA GLY A 285 -24.27 14.21 -15.56
C GLY A 285 -23.23 15.28 -15.88
N CYS A 286 -22.72 15.93 -14.83
CA CYS A 286 -21.72 17.00 -14.96
C CYS A 286 -20.38 16.53 -15.56
N GLY A 287 -20.10 15.22 -15.58
CA GLY A 287 -18.81 14.68 -15.97
C GLY A 287 -17.67 15.10 -15.04
N MET A 288 -16.45 14.80 -15.46
CA MET A 288 -15.21 15.07 -14.69
C MET A 288 -14.11 15.55 -15.63
N ASP A 289 -13.24 16.42 -15.10
CA ASP A 289 -11.98 16.79 -15.75
C ASP A 289 -10.90 15.70 -15.55
N GLU A 290 -9.75 15.87 -16.19
CA GLU A 290 -8.65 14.90 -16.13
C GLU A 290 -8.05 14.77 -14.71
N GLU A 291 -7.98 15.86 -13.95
CA GLU A 291 -7.46 15.87 -12.59
C GLU A 291 -8.37 15.04 -11.68
N THR A 292 -9.66 15.32 -11.70
CA THR A 292 -10.67 14.57 -10.94
C THR A 292 -10.65 13.08 -11.32
N LYS A 293 -10.59 12.73 -12.63
CA LYS A 293 -10.55 11.32 -13.07
C LYS A 293 -9.37 10.53 -12.50
N ASN A 294 -8.21 11.18 -12.33
CA ASN A 294 -7.03 10.52 -11.80
C ASN A 294 -7.15 10.21 -10.30
N HIS A 295 -8.02 10.91 -9.59
CA HIS A 295 -8.14 10.84 -8.13
C HIS A 295 -9.47 10.26 -7.61
N ILE A 296 -10.43 9.94 -8.48
CA ILE A 296 -11.77 9.48 -8.04
C ILE A 296 -11.77 8.19 -7.21
N PHE A 297 -10.73 7.38 -7.28
CA PHE A 297 -10.56 6.17 -6.48
C PHE A 297 -9.78 6.41 -5.18
N ASP A 298 -9.22 7.62 -5.00
CA ASP A 298 -8.52 8.01 -3.79
C ASP A 298 -9.53 8.16 -2.63
N ARG A 299 -9.09 7.82 -1.43
CA ARG A 299 -9.96 7.85 -0.24
C ARG A 299 -10.34 9.28 0.12
N PHE A 300 -11.64 9.52 0.36
CA PHE A 300 -12.21 10.83 0.70
C PHE A 300 -12.03 11.91 -0.39
N TYR A 301 -11.60 11.51 -1.58
CA TYR A 301 -11.51 12.48 -2.67
C TYR A 301 -12.90 12.90 -3.14
N GLN A 302 -13.11 14.19 -3.26
CA GLN A 302 -14.31 14.82 -3.80
C GLN A 302 -13.83 15.93 -4.74
N GLY A 303 -14.31 15.94 -5.98
CA GLY A 303 -14.00 17.03 -6.92
C GLY A 303 -14.56 18.37 -6.43
N ASP A 304 -13.93 19.48 -6.79
CA ASP A 304 -14.16 20.84 -6.25
C ASP A 304 -15.61 21.36 -6.34
N SER A 305 -16.42 20.82 -7.22
CA SER A 305 -17.83 21.22 -7.39
C SER A 305 -18.80 20.60 -6.37
N SER A 306 -18.36 19.74 -5.47
CA SER A 306 -19.21 18.81 -4.75
C SER A 306 -19.42 19.10 -3.27
N HIS A 307 -19.02 20.23 -2.73
CA HIS A 307 -19.40 20.62 -1.35
C HIS A 307 -20.92 20.68 -1.12
N THR A 308 -21.72 20.71 -2.19
CA THR A 308 -23.19 20.63 -2.15
C THR A 308 -23.73 19.22 -2.45
N ALA A 309 -22.90 18.29 -2.93
CA ALA A 309 -23.34 16.96 -3.29
C ALA A 309 -23.03 15.98 -2.15
N GLU A 310 -24.08 15.34 -1.60
CA GLU A 310 -23.97 14.30 -0.56
C GLU A 310 -23.01 13.17 -0.95
N GLY A 311 -21.99 12.90 -0.14
CA GLY A 311 -21.09 11.77 -0.33
C GLY A 311 -19.80 11.91 0.49
N ASN A 312 -19.16 10.79 0.80
CA ASN A 312 -18.03 10.75 1.71
C ASN A 312 -16.69 10.43 0.99
N GLY A 313 -16.68 10.39 -0.36
CA GLY A 313 -15.46 10.05 -1.13
C GLY A 313 -14.91 8.64 -0.87
N ILE A 314 -15.70 7.72 -0.30
CA ILE A 314 -15.27 6.35 0.03
C ILE A 314 -15.84 5.33 -0.97
N GLY A 315 -17.00 5.64 -1.58
CA GLY A 315 -17.76 4.68 -2.38
C GLY A 315 -16.97 4.08 -3.53
N LEU A 316 -16.27 4.90 -4.32
CA LEU A 316 -15.47 4.42 -5.46
C LEU A 316 -14.19 3.69 -5.04
N THR A 317 -13.56 4.06 -3.94
CA THR A 317 -12.44 3.31 -3.34
C THR A 317 -12.87 1.89 -2.96
N VAL A 318 -14.05 1.75 -2.36
CA VAL A 318 -14.66 0.44 -2.03
C VAL A 318 -14.95 -0.36 -3.30
N VAL A 319 -15.52 0.27 -4.32
CA VAL A 319 -15.79 -0.37 -5.62
C VAL A 319 -14.50 -0.92 -6.24
N GLU A 320 -13.46 -0.11 -6.35
CA GLU A 320 -12.17 -0.53 -6.91
C GLU A 320 -11.61 -1.73 -6.16
N LYS A 321 -11.59 -1.68 -4.84
CA LYS A 321 -11.05 -2.76 -4.00
C LYS A 321 -11.83 -4.06 -4.16
N ILE A 322 -13.17 -4.01 -4.18
CA ILE A 322 -14.01 -5.19 -4.37
C ILE A 322 -13.81 -5.80 -5.76
N VAL A 323 -13.76 -4.96 -6.80
CA VAL A 323 -13.50 -5.40 -8.17
C VAL A 323 -12.13 -6.08 -8.26
N HIS A 324 -11.10 -5.51 -7.67
CA HIS A 324 -9.76 -6.13 -7.60
C HIS A 324 -9.74 -7.45 -6.83
N LEU A 325 -10.46 -7.56 -5.72
CA LEU A 325 -10.60 -8.83 -4.99
C LEU A 325 -11.21 -9.92 -5.87
N HIS A 326 -12.15 -9.56 -6.76
CA HIS A 326 -12.74 -10.47 -7.76
C HIS A 326 -11.84 -10.65 -9.01
N LYS A 327 -10.57 -10.17 -8.98
CA LYS A 327 -9.62 -10.20 -10.11
C LYS A 327 -10.15 -9.47 -11.36
N GLY A 328 -11.08 -8.54 -11.15
CA GLY A 328 -11.67 -7.70 -12.17
C GLY A 328 -10.90 -6.39 -12.38
N GLN A 329 -11.42 -5.56 -13.27
CA GLN A 329 -10.93 -4.22 -13.55
C GLN A 329 -12.09 -3.25 -13.65
N ILE A 330 -11.91 -2.05 -13.10
CA ILE A 330 -12.82 -0.93 -13.29
C ILE A 330 -12.13 0.13 -14.16
N ARG A 331 -12.89 0.74 -15.07
CA ARG A 331 -12.44 1.86 -15.91
C ARG A 331 -13.49 2.94 -15.91
N VAL A 332 -13.04 4.18 -16.07
CA VAL A 332 -13.88 5.36 -16.18
C VAL A 332 -13.55 6.11 -17.47
N ILE A 333 -14.59 6.55 -18.15
CA ILE A 333 -14.52 7.52 -19.25
C ILE A 333 -15.45 8.65 -18.85
N SER A 334 -14.95 9.87 -18.81
CA SER A 334 -15.74 11.03 -18.43
C SER A 334 -15.23 12.27 -19.13
N GLU A 335 -16.14 13.18 -19.44
CA GLU A 335 -15.85 14.49 -20.01
C GLU A 335 -16.76 15.53 -19.35
N ALA A 336 -16.15 16.63 -18.88
CA ALA A 336 -16.85 17.68 -18.18
C ALA A 336 -18.02 18.26 -19.03
N GLY A 337 -19.20 18.31 -18.46
CA GLY A 337 -20.43 18.78 -19.11
C GLY A 337 -21.11 17.75 -20.03
N ILE A 338 -20.55 16.54 -20.22
CA ILE A 338 -21.13 15.50 -21.08
C ILE A 338 -21.70 14.34 -20.26
N GLY A 339 -20.92 13.86 -19.27
CA GLY A 339 -21.33 12.76 -18.40
C GLY A 339 -20.21 11.77 -18.12
N THR A 340 -20.56 10.65 -17.48
CA THR A 340 -19.59 9.63 -17.04
C THR A 340 -20.04 8.23 -17.45
N THR A 341 -19.06 7.40 -17.79
CA THR A 341 -19.24 5.96 -18.02
C THR A 341 -18.28 5.18 -17.14
N PHE A 342 -18.80 4.42 -16.21
CA PHE A 342 -18.04 3.39 -15.51
C PHE A 342 -18.20 2.04 -16.18
N THR A 343 -17.11 1.31 -16.33
CA THR A 343 -17.08 -0.05 -16.88
C THR A 343 -16.38 -0.97 -15.91
N VAL A 344 -17.08 -1.99 -15.43
CA VAL A 344 -16.55 -3.05 -14.57
C VAL A 344 -16.45 -4.33 -15.38
N ASN A 345 -15.25 -4.91 -15.43
CA ASN A 345 -14.99 -6.20 -16.07
C ASN A 345 -14.67 -7.23 -14.98
N LEU A 346 -15.47 -8.29 -14.89
CA LEU A 346 -15.27 -9.38 -13.93
C LEU A 346 -14.96 -10.67 -14.71
N PRO A 347 -13.85 -11.37 -14.39
CA PRO A 347 -13.54 -12.66 -15.02
C PRO A 347 -14.56 -13.73 -14.58
N ILE A 348 -15.00 -14.58 -15.50
CA ILE A 348 -15.84 -15.73 -15.16
C ILE A 348 -14.92 -16.80 -14.56
N ILE A 349 -15.05 -17.02 -13.25
CA ILE A 349 -14.27 -18.03 -12.53
C ILE A 349 -14.99 -19.37 -12.71
N PRO A 350 -14.36 -20.38 -13.36
CA PRO A 350 -14.99 -21.70 -13.47
C PRO A 350 -15.21 -22.29 -12.07
N PRO A 351 -16.26 -23.12 -11.88
CA PRO A 351 -16.43 -23.84 -10.63
C PRO A 351 -15.17 -24.65 -10.33
N PRO A 352 -14.80 -24.87 -9.06
CA PRO A 352 -13.70 -25.75 -8.73
C PRO A 352 -14.01 -27.11 -9.37
N SER A 353 -13.05 -27.63 -10.15
CA SER A 353 -13.13 -28.99 -10.66
C SER A 353 -13.30 -29.91 -9.46
N VAL A 354 -14.45 -30.59 -9.40
CA VAL A 354 -14.68 -31.66 -8.41
C VAL A 354 -13.67 -32.76 -8.78
N LEU A 355 -12.57 -32.83 -8.03
CA LEU A 355 -11.62 -33.96 -8.06
C LEU A 355 -12.15 -35.08 -7.17
#